data_d1133f647892f82492c25501136328cf
#
_entry.id   d1133f647892f82492c25501136328cf
#
_cell.length_a   1.000
_cell.length_b   1.000
_cell.length_c   1.000
_cell.angle_alpha   90.00
_cell.angle_beta   90.00
_cell.angle_gamma   90.00
#
_symmetry.space_group_name_H-M   'P 1'
#
loop_
_entity.id
_entity.type
_entity.pdbx_description
1 polymer ?
#
loop_
_entity_poly.entity_id
_entity_poly.type
_entity_poly.pdbx_seq_one_letter_code
_entity_poly.pdbx_strand_id
1 'polypeptide(L)'
;PKGIEVTASNVTNFRRWLAGFPVVRDGGRVFLDQAHYSFDLSEYELVGALTTGGCLHAVDASAASDFRALFADLSASGVEVWVSTPSFADMCLADPSFGSGLLPELKLFLFCGEALHHTTVEKLRSRFGGDVIVANTYGPTESTVAVTYCEIGDAELADPRALPVGYPRRGTELRIVDHGTGEPVPAGQTGEIVIAGDTVARGYYNNPQKTSEAFFSSTMADGTPTRAYRTGDLGFIDKKGLLHCAGRLDSLVKLNGFRIELGEVEGALEEVACVRHAVVVSATLA
;
A
#
# COMPACT_ATOMS: atom_id res chain seq x y z
N PRO A 1 -16.25 6.65 -7.98
CA PRO A 1 -14.77 6.59 -7.94
C PRO A 1 -14.15 7.96 -8.19
N LYS A 2 -13.10 8.30 -7.45
CA LYS A 2 -12.36 9.56 -7.64
C LYS A 2 -11.21 9.32 -8.64
N GLY A 3 -11.21 10.02 -9.77
CA GLY A 3 -10.04 10.07 -10.64
C GLY A 3 -8.95 10.91 -9.98
N ILE A 4 -7.71 10.42 -9.91
CA ILE A 4 -6.58 11.13 -9.30
C ILE A 4 -5.62 11.57 -10.39
N GLU A 5 -5.25 12.85 -10.41
CA GLU A 5 -4.32 13.41 -11.40
C GLU A 5 -2.87 13.23 -10.94
N VAL A 6 -2.27 12.08 -11.28
CA VAL A 6 -0.85 11.81 -11.06
C VAL A 6 -0.02 12.42 -12.19
N THR A 7 1.02 13.17 -11.86
CA THR A 7 1.88 13.82 -12.85
C THR A 7 3.05 12.95 -13.29
N ALA A 8 3.63 13.24 -14.45
CA ALA A 8 4.87 12.56 -14.90
C ALA A 8 6.03 12.72 -13.89
N SER A 9 6.07 13.86 -13.16
CA SER A 9 7.04 14.07 -12.09
C SER A 9 6.82 13.12 -10.92
N ASN A 10 5.56 12.93 -10.49
CA ASN A 10 5.22 12.00 -9.42
C ASN A 10 5.65 10.56 -9.79
N VAL A 11 5.33 10.11 -11.01
CA VAL A 11 5.74 8.78 -11.52
C VAL A 11 7.26 8.67 -11.59
N THR A 12 7.96 9.72 -12.03
CA THR A 12 9.43 9.72 -12.09
C THR A 12 10.05 9.58 -10.70
N ASN A 13 9.47 10.23 -9.70
CA ASN A 13 9.93 10.16 -8.31
C ASN A 13 9.65 8.77 -7.71
N PHE A 14 8.48 8.20 -7.97
CA PHE A 14 8.14 6.83 -7.57
C PHE A 14 9.12 5.82 -8.20
N ARG A 15 9.36 5.91 -9.51
CA ARG A 15 10.31 5.06 -10.23
C ARG A 15 11.72 5.09 -9.62
N ARG A 16 12.24 6.31 -9.32
CA ARG A 16 13.57 6.46 -8.72
C ARG A 16 13.67 5.81 -7.34
N TRP A 17 12.61 5.93 -6.57
CA TRP A 17 12.53 5.33 -5.24
C TRP A 17 12.47 3.80 -5.32
N LEU A 18 11.58 3.24 -6.15
CA LEU A 18 11.45 1.80 -6.36
C LEU A 18 12.75 1.17 -6.88
N ALA A 19 13.43 1.82 -7.82
CA ALA A 19 14.72 1.38 -8.33
C ALA A 19 15.85 1.37 -7.27
N GLY A 20 15.65 1.99 -6.12
CA GLY A 20 16.57 1.95 -4.98
C GLY A 20 16.38 0.76 -4.05
N PHE A 21 15.31 -0.03 -4.19
CA PHE A 21 15.06 -1.17 -3.31
C PHE A 21 16.11 -2.27 -3.53
N PRO A 22 16.59 -2.94 -2.47
CA PRO A 22 17.74 -3.84 -2.56
C PRO A 22 17.67 -4.89 -3.68
N VAL A 23 16.51 -5.55 -3.82
CA VAL A 23 16.29 -6.58 -4.84
C VAL A 23 16.04 -5.97 -6.22
N VAL A 24 15.28 -4.87 -6.29
CA VAL A 24 14.88 -4.21 -7.56
C VAL A 24 16.07 -3.51 -8.22
N ARG A 25 16.94 -2.91 -7.44
CA ARG A 25 18.14 -2.18 -7.87
C ARG A 25 19.06 -2.98 -8.79
N ASP A 26 19.14 -4.28 -8.58
CA ASP A 26 20.03 -5.14 -9.37
C ASP A 26 19.53 -5.37 -10.82
N GLY A 27 18.28 -4.98 -11.11
CA GLY A 27 17.67 -5.06 -12.45
C GLY A 27 17.30 -6.48 -12.89
N GLY A 28 16.60 -6.56 -14.02
CA GLY A 28 16.31 -7.83 -14.70
C GLY A 28 15.41 -8.81 -13.93
N ARG A 29 14.64 -8.33 -12.92
CA ARG A 29 13.81 -9.19 -12.06
C ARG A 29 12.49 -9.59 -12.72
N VAL A 30 11.98 -10.76 -12.33
CA VAL A 30 10.63 -11.22 -12.68
C VAL A 30 9.67 -10.79 -11.58
N PHE A 31 8.75 -9.90 -11.93
CA PHE A 31 7.70 -9.41 -11.03
C PHE A 31 6.42 -10.20 -11.22
N LEU A 32 5.75 -10.53 -10.12
CA LEU A 32 4.38 -11.01 -10.16
C LEU A 32 3.46 -9.85 -10.55
N ASP A 33 2.73 -9.98 -11.65
CA ASP A 33 1.72 -9.04 -12.12
C ASP A 33 0.33 -9.61 -11.80
N GLN A 34 -0.17 -9.27 -10.62
CA GLN A 34 -1.43 -9.80 -10.07
C GLN A 34 -2.47 -8.71 -9.83
N ALA A 35 -2.05 -7.49 -9.51
CA ALA A 35 -2.96 -6.40 -9.22
C ALA A 35 -3.64 -5.90 -10.51
N HIS A 36 -4.96 -5.63 -10.44
CA HIS A 36 -5.65 -4.98 -11.55
C HIS A 36 -5.03 -3.62 -11.87
N TYR A 37 -4.85 -3.28 -13.16
CA TYR A 37 -4.30 -1.98 -13.58
C TYR A 37 -5.17 -0.76 -13.24
N SER A 38 -6.41 -0.96 -12.79
CA SER A 38 -7.23 0.09 -12.18
C SER A 38 -6.89 0.37 -10.72
N PHE A 39 -6.02 -0.43 -10.11
CA PHE A 39 -5.52 -0.31 -8.75
C PHE A 39 -4.02 -0.01 -8.81
N ASP A 40 -3.59 1.10 -8.19
CA ASP A 40 -2.23 1.61 -8.31
C ASP A 40 -1.13 0.73 -7.70
N LEU A 41 -1.49 -0.32 -6.99
CA LEU A 41 -0.57 -1.37 -6.57
C LEU A 41 0.16 -1.99 -7.78
N SER A 42 -0.53 -2.11 -8.93
CA SER A 42 0.03 -2.60 -10.18
C SER A 42 1.22 -1.78 -10.71
N GLU A 43 1.33 -0.53 -10.28
CA GLU A 43 2.44 0.34 -10.67
C GLU A 43 3.79 -0.12 -10.09
N TYR A 44 3.80 -0.89 -9.01
CA TYR A 44 5.05 -1.47 -8.49
C TYR A 44 5.66 -2.45 -9.49
N GLU A 45 4.87 -3.41 -9.97
CA GLU A 45 5.35 -4.42 -10.90
C GLU A 45 5.61 -3.82 -12.28
N LEU A 46 4.67 -3.02 -12.80
CA LEU A 46 4.79 -2.41 -14.13
C LEU A 46 5.99 -1.47 -14.22
N VAL A 47 6.08 -0.50 -13.29
CA VAL A 47 7.20 0.46 -13.26
C VAL A 47 8.51 -0.25 -12.91
N GLY A 48 8.48 -1.21 -11.99
CA GLY A 48 9.65 -2.02 -11.61
C GLY A 48 10.23 -2.77 -12.80
N ALA A 49 9.42 -3.55 -13.50
CA ALA A 49 9.85 -4.32 -14.66
C ALA A 49 10.34 -3.42 -15.81
N LEU A 50 9.54 -2.42 -16.21
CA LEU A 50 9.86 -1.55 -17.35
C LEU A 50 11.14 -0.72 -17.13
N THR A 51 11.40 -0.28 -15.90
CA THR A 51 12.54 0.62 -15.63
C THR A 51 13.84 -0.11 -15.31
N THR A 52 13.79 -1.38 -14.97
CA THR A 52 14.96 -2.19 -14.62
C THR A 52 15.31 -3.24 -15.66
N GLY A 53 14.55 -3.31 -16.77
CA GLY A 53 14.74 -4.34 -17.80
C GLY A 53 14.29 -5.72 -17.31
N GLY A 54 13.32 -5.77 -16.41
CA GLY A 54 12.73 -6.98 -15.85
C GLY A 54 11.63 -7.56 -16.73
N CYS A 55 10.96 -8.56 -16.18
CA CYS A 55 9.83 -9.25 -16.79
C CYS A 55 8.60 -9.17 -15.90
N LEU A 56 7.41 -9.14 -16.49
CA LEU A 56 6.13 -9.31 -15.78
C LEU A 56 5.64 -10.73 -15.99
N HIS A 57 5.36 -11.44 -14.91
CA HIS A 57 4.62 -12.70 -14.94
C HIS A 57 3.16 -12.39 -14.60
N ALA A 58 2.32 -12.27 -15.63
CA ALA A 58 0.90 -11.95 -15.48
C ALA A 58 0.11 -13.19 -15.04
N VAL A 59 -0.61 -13.07 -13.94
CA VAL A 59 -1.53 -14.10 -13.47
C VAL A 59 -2.86 -13.98 -14.25
N ASP A 60 -3.27 -15.05 -14.90
CA ASP A 60 -4.57 -15.10 -15.57
C ASP A 60 -5.71 -14.96 -14.55
N ALA A 61 -6.69 -14.09 -14.84
CA ALA A 61 -7.82 -13.85 -13.95
C ALA A 61 -8.65 -15.11 -13.65
N SER A 62 -8.69 -16.08 -14.56
CA SER A 62 -9.35 -17.37 -14.34
C SER A 62 -8.54 -18.26 -13.40
N ALA A 63 -7.20 -18.20 -13.45
CA ALA A 63 -6.32 -18.94 -12.54
C ALA A 63 -6.38 -18.37 -11.13
N ALA A 64 -6.55 -17.06 -10.97
CA ALA A 64 -6.63 -16.41 -9.65
C ALA A 64 -7.79 -16.94 -8.76
N SER A 65 -8.82 -17.53 -9.35
CA SER A 65 -9.96 -18.14 -8.66
C SER A 65 -9.82 -19.65 -8.41
N ASP A 66 -8.78 -20.29 -8.97
CA ASP A 66 -8.46 -21.72 -8.79
C ASP A 66 -7.04 -21.88 -8.28
N PHE A 67 -6.87 -22.19 -7.01
CA PHE A 67 -5.55 -22.37 -6.38
C PHE A 67 -4.66 -23.40 -7.08
N ARG A 68 -5.24 -24.46 -7.65
CA ARG A 68 -4.45 -25.47 -8.36
C ARG A 68 -3.87 -24.87 -9.65
N ALA A 69 -4.67 -24.14 -10.40
CA ALA A 69 -4.24 -23.47 -11.62
C ALA A 69 -3.22 -22.36 -11.30
N LEU A 70 -3.50 -21.55 -10.27
CA LEU A 70 -2.59 -20.50 -9.81
C LEU A 70 -1.23 -21.06 -9.41
N PHE A 71 -1.17 -22.13 -8.62
CA PHE A 71 0.10 -22.68 -8.14
C PHE A 71 0.87 -23.43 -9.25
N ALA A 72 0.16 -24.03 -10.20
CA ALA A 72 0.81 -24.60 -11.39
C ALA A 72 1.48 -23.51 -12.23
N ASP A 73 0.81 -22.37 -12.41
CA ASP A 73 1.34 -21.21 -13.12
C ASP A 73 2.51 -20.58 -12.35
N LEU A 74 2.36 -20.32 -11.07
CA LEU A 74 3.42 -19.76 -10.20
C LEU A 74 4.67 -20.64 -10.17
N SER A 75 4.54 -21.97 -10.17
CA SER A 75 5.69 -22.88 -10.15
C SER A 75 6.58 -22.78 -11.37
N ALA A 76 6.05 -22.33 -12.49
CA ALA A 76 6.78 -22.13 -13.76
C ALA A 76 7.21 -20.68 -13.97
N SER A 77 6.83 -19.75 -13.09
CA SER A 77 6.93 -18.31 -13.30
C SER A 77 8.34 -17.73 -13.17
N GLY A 78 9.17 -18.32 -12.31
CA GLY A 78 10.47 -17.74 -11.94
C GLY A 78 10.36 -16.40 -11.21
N VAL A 79 9.23 -16.10 -10.55
CA VAL A 79 8.98 -14.84 -9.84
C VAL A 79 10.01 -14.62 -8.74
N GLU A 80 10.66 -13.46 -8.79
CA GLU A 80 11.65 -13.00 -7.81
C GLU A 80 11.09 -11.89 -6.89
N VAL A 81 10.12 -11.09 -7.39
CA VAL A 81 9.47 -10.00 -6.66
C VAL A 81 7.96 -10.24 -6.65
N TRP A 82 7.43 -10.46 -5.48
CA TRP A 82 6.00 -10.60 -5.23
C TRP A 82 5.44 -9.26 -4.75
N VAL A 83 4.49 -8.70 -5.49
CA VAL A 83 3.74 -7.52 -5.07
C VAL A 83 2.30 -7.91 -4.86
N SER A 84 1.75 -7.62 -3.70
CA SER A 84 0.32 -7.84 -3.43
C SER A 84 -0.18 -7.10 -2.20
N THR A 85 -1.49 -7.15 -1.96
CA THR A 85 -2.02 -6.90 -0.62
C THR A 85 -1.68 -8.08 0.31
N PRO A 86 -1.57 -7.85 1.63
CA PRO A 86 -1.41 -8.93 2.61
C PRO A 86 -2.47 -10.02 2.50
N SER A 87 -3.73 -9.66 2.25
CA SER A 87 -4.85 -10.62 2.15
C SER A 87 -4.67 -11.63 1.00
N PHE A 88 -4.09 -11.22 -0.14
CA PHE A 88 -3.79 -12.16 -1.24
C PHE A 88 -2.71 -13.17 -0.84
N ALA A 89 -1.67 -12.73 -0.12
CA ALA A 89 -0.66 -13.63 0.41
C ALA A 89 -1.24 -14.57 1.48
N ASP A 90 -2.10 -14.07 2.38
CA ASP A 90 -2.78 -14.89 3.38
C ASP A 90 -3.67 -15.96 2.75
N MET A 91 -4.34 -15.62 1.64
CA MET A 91 -5.12 -16.56 0.86
C MET A 91 -4.22 -17.68 0.29
N CYS A 92 -3.07 -17.35 -0.27
CA CYS A 92 -2.09 -18.34 -0.73
C CYS A 92 -1.50 -19.15 0.42
N LEU A 93 -1.27 -18.52 1.58
CA LEU A 93 -0.78 -19.18 2.79
C LEU A 93 -1.78 -20.17 3.41
N ALA A 94 -3.05 -20.17 3.00
CA ALA A 94 -4.00 -21.19 3.41
C ALA A 94 -3.62 -22.59 2.89
N ASP A 95 -2.90 -22.66 1.76
CA ASP A 95 -2.37 -23.92 1.23
C ASP A 95 -0.94 -24.17 1.72
N PRO A 96 -0.63 -25.34 2.30
CA PRO A 96 0.69 -25.70 2.78
C PRO A 96 1.79 -25.72 1.71
N SER A 97 1.45 -25.90 0.43
CA SER A 97 2.41 -25.96 -0.67
C SER A 97 2.96 -24.57 -1.07
N PHE A 98 2.31 -23.48 -0.62
CA PHE A 98 2.83 -22.12 -0.84
C PHE A 98 4.09 -21.87 0.00
N GLY A 99 5.24 -21.94 -0.62
CA GLY A 99 6.53 -21.82 0.03
C GLY A 99 7.69 -21.84 -0.96
N SER A 100 8.92 -21.93 -0.47
CA SER A 100 10.15 -21.89 -1.28
C SER A 100 10.25 -23.01 -2.32
N GLY A 101 9.58 -24.14 -2.11
CA GLY A 101 9.49 -25.19 -3.11
C GLY A 101 8.64 -24.82 -4.33
N LEU A 102 7.65 -23.93 -4.16
CA LEU A 102 6.81 -23.42 -5.24
C LEU A 102 7.47 -22.23 -5.97
N LEU A 103 8.09 -21.33 -5.21
CA LEU A 103 8.74 -20.10 -5.71
C LEU A 103 10.22 -20.06 -5.28
N PRO A 104 11.07 -20.89 -5.86
CA PRO A 104 12.47 -21.02 -5.42
C PRO A 104 13.32 -19.77 -5.68
N GLU A 105 12.93 -18.93 -6.65
CA GLU A 105 13.67 -17.72 -7.03
C GLU A 105 13.21 -16.46 -6.29
N LEU A 106 12.18 -16.59 -5.41
CA LEU A 106 11.60 -15.45 -4.72
C LEU A 106 12.60 -14.81 -3.75
N LYS A 107 12.72 -13.48 -3.83
CA LYS A 107 13.64 -12.65 -3.03
C LYS A 107 12.95 -11.58 -2.20
N LEU A 108 11.78 -11.10 -2.66
CA LEU A 108 11.07 -9.99 -2.04
C LEU A 108 9.57 -10.20 -2.06
N PHE A 109 8.94 -10.14 -0.89
CA PHE A 109 7.53 -9.82 -0.72
C PHE A 109 7.39 -8.32 -0.47
N LEU A 110 6.64 -7.62 -1.30
CA LEU A 110 6.35 -6.20 -1.19
C LEU A 110 4.85 -6.01 -0.96
N PHE A 111 4.49 -5.58 0.23
CA PHE A 111 3.09 -5.40 0.63
C PHE A 111 2.69 -3.93 0.69
N CYS A 112 1.49 -3.65 0.20
CA CYS A 112 0.84 -2.34 0.30
C CYS A 112 -0.69 -2.51 0.30
N GLY A 113 -1.39 -1.45 0.70
CA GLY A 113 -2.84 -1.35 0.54
C GLY A 113 -3.65 -1.78 1.75
N GLU A 114 -3.16 -2.70 2.57
CA GLU A 114 -3.82 -3.22 3.77
C GLU A 114 -2.84 -3.34 4.94
N ALA A 115 -3.36 -3.61 6.13
CA ALA A 115 -2.52 -3.87 7.30
C ALA A 115 -1.82 -5.23 7.17
N LEU A 116 -0.49 -5.23 7.27
CA LEU A 116 0.31 -6.45 7.35
C LEU A 116 0.34 -6.94 8.80
N HIS A 117 -0.01 -8.21 9.01
CA HIS A 117 -0.05 -8.81 10.35
C HIS A 117 1.21 -9.63 10.66
N HIS A 118 1.58 -9.69 11.95
CA HIS A 118 2.70 -10.51 12.44
C HIS A 118 2.58 -11.95 11.97
N THR A 119 1.39 -12.54 12.12
CA THR A 119 1.11 -13.94 11.74
C THR A 119 1.36 -14.21 10.26
N THR A 120 1.10 -13.25 9.38
CA THR A 120 1.39 -13.35 7.95
C THR A 120 2.89 -13.41 7.72
N VAL A 121 3.65 -12.48 8.32
CA VAL A 121 5.11 -12.42 8.18
C VAL A 121 5.78 -13.65 8.76
N GLU A 122 5.36 -14.11 9.95
CA GLU A 122 5.88 -15.32 10.59
C GLU A 122 5.67 -16.56 9.71
N LYS A 123 4.49 -16.72 9.10
CA LYS A 123 4.21 -17.81 8.17
C LYS A 123 5.07 -17.73 6.92
N LEU A 124 5.23 -16.53 6.31
CA LEU A 124 6.06 -16.32 5.15
C LEU A 124 7.52 -16.68 5.45
N ARG A 125 8.08 -16.17 6.56
CA ARG A 125 9.46 -16.48 6.97
C ARG A 125 9.65 -17.98 7.27
N SER A 126 8.67 -18.63 7.86
CA SER A 126 8.71 -20.09 8.12
C SER A 126 8.74 -20.91 6.83
N ARG A 127 8.07 -20.46 5.75
CA ARG A 127 7.92 -21.22 4.50
C ARG A 127 8.96 -20.87 3.43
N PHE A 128 9.42 -19.63 3.43
CA PHE A 128 10.36 -19.13 2.41
C PHE A 128 11.79 -18.96 2.94
N GLY A 129 11.97 -18.99 4.27
CA GLY A 129 13.28 -18.76 4.89
C GLY A 129 13.54 -17.30 5.21
N GLY A 130 14.62 -17.06 5.95
CA GLY A 130 15.00 -15.72 6.41
C GLY A 130 15.70 -14.85 5.36
N ASP A 131 16.11 -15.41 4.24
CA ASP A 131 16.78 -14.68 3.17
C ASP A 131 15.82 -13.94 2.24
N VAL A 132 14.52 -14.31 2.26
CA VAL A 132 13.48 -13.61 1.53
C VAL A 132 13.06 -12.39 2.32
N ILE A 133 13.20 -11.21 1.72
CA ILE A 133 12.82 -9.93 2.33
C ILE A 133 11.29 -9.83 2.36
N VAL A 134 10.74 -9.44 3.50
CA VAL A 134 9.33 -9.03 3.62
C VAL A 134 9.30 -7.54 3.88
N ALA A 135 8.78 -6.78 2.93
CA ALA A 135 8.68 -5.32 3.00
C ALA A 135 7.23 -4.86 3.13
N ASN A 136 7.01 -3.92 4.04
CA ASN A 136 5.73 -3.25 4.23
C ASN A 136 5.84 -1.81 3.76
N THR A 137 4.84 -1.34 3.01
CA THR A 137 4.80 0.01 2.44
C THR A 137 3.43 0.64 2.68
N TYR A 138 3.40 1.97 2.71
CA TYR A 138 2.17 2.73 2.89
C TYR A 138 2.15 3.95 1.97
N GLY A 139 0.99 4.24 1.44
CA GLY A 139 0.61 5.45 0.76
C GLY A 139 -0.77 5.30 0.12
N PRO A 140 -1.53 6.40 0.05
CA PRO A 140 -2.73 6.47 -0.79
C PRO A 140 -2.36 6.83 -2.24
N THR A 141 -3.24 6.53 -3.18
CA THR A 141 -3.08 6.89 -4.60
C THR A 141 -2.84 8.39 -4.80
N GLU A 142 -3.42 9.22 -3.93
CA GLU A 142 -3.24 10.68 -3.88
C GLU A 142 -1.79 11.11 -3.61
N SER A 143 -0.94 10.19 -3.15
CA SER A 143 0.50 10.40 -2.96
C SER A 143 1.37 9.48 -3.83
N THR A 144 0.82 8.97 -4.91
CA THR A 144 1.49 8.16 -5.93
C THR A 144 1.97 6.83 -5.39
N VAL A 145 1.06 5.86 -5.30
CA VAL A 145 1.24 4.47 -4.89
C VAL A 145 1.61 4.33 -3.42
N ALA A 146 2.82 4.73 -3.04
CA ALA A 146 3.29 4.66 -1.66
C ALA A 146 4.42 5.65 -1.39
N VAL A 147 4.57 5.97 -0.11
CA VAL A 147 5.53 6.98 0.38
C VAL A 147 6.46 6.47 1.47
N THR A 148 6.23 5.26 1.98
CA THR A 148 7.07 4.66 3.02
C THR A 148 7.54 3.26 2.65
N TYR A 149 8.61 2.80 3.31
CA TYR A 149 9.18 1.46 3.17
C TYR A 149 9.76 0.98 4.48
N CYS A 150 9.48 -0.28 4.83
CA CYS A 150 10.05 -0.96 5.99
C CYS A 150 10.30 -2.43 5.67
N GLU A 151 11.52 -2.90 5.84
CA GLU A 151 11.80 -4.34 5.90
C GLU A 151 11.41 -4.85 7.29
N ILE A 152 10.59 -5.89 7.32
CA ILE A 152 10.11 -6.48 8.57
C ILE A 152 11.09 -7.57 9.01
N GLY A 153 11.95 -7.21 9.95
CA GLY A 153 12.92 -8.09 10.56
C GLY A 153 12.47 -8.59 11.95
N ASP A 154 13.42 -9.19 12.67
CA ASP A 154 13.15 -9.70 14.03
C ASP A 154 12.83 -8.58 15.03
N ALA A 155 13.41 -7.39 14.82
CA ALA A 155 13.19 -6.23 15.68
C ALA A 155 11.75 -5.68 15.56
N GLU A 156 11.19 -5.68 14.35
CA GLU A 156 9.81 -5.26 14.08
C GLU A 156 8.81 -6.33 14.54
N LEU A 157 9.14 -7.62 14.36
CA LEU A 157 8.30 -8.74 14.83
C LEU A 157 8.29 -8.86 16.35
N ALA A 158 9.34 -8.45 17.04
CA ALA A 158 9.39 -8.45 18.51
C ALA A 158 8.53 -7.35 19.14
N ASP A 159 8.12 -6.35 18.39
CA ASP A 159 7.22 -5.28 18.86
C ASP A 159 5.76 -5.76 18.79
N PRO A 160 5.02 -5.80 19.91
CA PRO A 160 3.63 -6.28 19.91
C PRO A 160 2.63 -5.30 19.26
N ARG A 161 3.06 -4.08 18.93
CA ARG A 161 2.23 -3.09 18.21
C ARG A 161 2.00 -3.54 16.78
N ALA A 162 1.07 -2.88 16.07
CA ALA A 162 0.93 -3.06 14.63
C ALA A 162 2.28 -2.86 13.92
N LEU A 163 2.59 -3.72 12.94
CA LEU A 163 3.84 -3.63 12.20
C LEU A 163 4.00 -2.25 11.56
N PRO A 164 5.21 -1.66 11.60
CA PRO A 164 5.46 -0.37 11.01
C PRO A 164 5.31 -0.42 9.49
N VAL A 165 4.92 0.70 8.93
CA VAL A 165 4.91 0.89 7.47
C VAL A 165 6.17 1.62 6.97
N GLY A 166 7.01 2.08 7.89
CA GLY A 166 8.39 2.47 7.62
C GLY A 166 8.71 3.94 7.61
N TYR A 167 9.83 4.24 6.99
CA TYR A 167 10.34 5.60 6.84
C TYR A 167 9.82 6.24 5.57
N PRO A 168 9.60 7.58 5.57
CA PRO A 168 9.25 8.30 4.36
C PRO A 168 10.40 8.24 3.34
N ARG A 169 10.05 8.13 2.07
CA ARG A 169 11.01 8.25 0.98
C ARG A 169 11.56 9.68 0.90
N ARG A 170 12.75 9.81 0.30
CA ARG A 170 13.35 11.13 0.06
C ARG A 170 12.41 12.04 -0.73
N GLY A 171 12.31 13.32 -0.33
CA GLY A 171 11.41 14.29 -0.95
C GLY A 171 9.96 14.22 -0.43
N THR A 172 9.73 13.43 0.63
CA THR A 172 8.43 13.32 1.31
C THR A 172 8.62 13.56 2.80
N GLU A 173 7.71 14.32 3.40
CA GLU A 173 7.56 14.50 4.83
C GLU A 173 6.23 13.92 5.28
N LEU A 174 6.27 13.22 6.41
CA LEU A 174 5.08 12.76 7.13
C LEU A 174 4.88 13.64 8.36
N ARG A 175 3.67 14.13 8.52
CA ARG A 175 3.28 14.92 9.69
C ARG A 175 2.09 14.26 10.34
N ILE A 176 2.13 14.16 11.65
CA ILE A 176 1.01 13.66 12.44
C ILE A 176 0.37 14.88 13.09
N VAL A 177 -0.90 15.12 12.76
CA VAL A 177 -1.61 16.33 13.19
C VAL A 177 -2.91 15.98 13.90
N ASP A 178 -3.35 16.87 14.77
CA ASP A 178 -4.73 16.83 15.27
C ASP A 178 -5.70 17.16 14.13
N HIS A 179 -6.68 16.31 13.91
CA HIS A 179 -7.59 16.45 12.76
C HIS A 179 -8.41 17.75 12.82
N GLY A 180 -8.83 18.17 13.99
CA GLY A 180 -9.69 19.35 14.20
C GLY A 180 -8.95 20.67 14.05
N THR A 181 -7.72 20.74 14.57
CA THR A 181 -6.93 21.99 14.58
C THR A 181 -5.91 22.05 13.46
N GLY A 182 -5.46 20.89 12.92
CA GLY A 182 -4.37 20.79 11.97
C GLY A 182 -2.97 21.00 12.57
N GLU A 183 -2.88 21.18 13.89
CA GLU A 183 -1.61 21.37 14.59
C GLU A 183 -0.87 20.05 14.80
N PRO A 184 0.47 20.04 14.77
CA PRO A 184 1.25 18.84 15.04
C PRO A 184 0.95 18.28 16.45
N VAL A 185 0.80 16.96 16.53
CA VAL A 185 0.68 16.28 17.85
C VAL A 185 2.06 15.91 18.39
N PRO A 186 2.19 15.72 19.72
CA PRO A 186 3.43 15.24 20.34
C PRO A 186 3.91 13.91 19.75
N ALA A 187 5.24 13.73 19.67
CA ALA A 187 5.84 12.51 19.16
C ALA A 187 5.32 11.25 19.89
N GLY A 188 4.93 10.23 19.12
CA GLY A 188 4.35 8.98 19.60
C GLY A 188 2.85 9.04 19.90
N GLN A 189 2.21 10.21 19.78
CA GLN A 189 0.76 10.35 19.88
C GLN A 189 0.12 10.10 18.52
N THR A 190 -1.04 9.44 18.52
CA THR A 190 -1.84 9.19 17.31
C THR A 190 -2.55 10.47 16.86
N GLY A 191 -2.50 10.74 15.57
CA GLY A 191 -3.21 11.82 14.88
C GLY A 191 -3.42 11.47 13.42
N GLU A 192 -3.97 12.42 12.64
CA GLU A 192 -4.12 12.28 11.20
C GLU A 192 -2.75 12.34 10.51
N ILE A 193 -2.51 11.40 9.59
CA ILE A 193 -1.31 11.39 8.75
C ILE A 193 -1.50 12.42 7.63
N VAL A 194 -0.60 13.37 7.55
CA VAL A 194 -0.50 14.32 6.43
C VAL A 194 0.79 14.03 5.67
N ILE A 195 0.68 13.91 4.36
CA ILE A 195 1.81 13.67 3.45
C ILE A 195 2.13 14.97 2.72
N ALA A 196 3.37 15.42 2.77
CA ALA A 196 3.85 16.59 2.04
C ALA A 196 5.05 16.21 1.17
N GLY A 197 5.13 16.79 -0.04
CA GLY A 197 6.30 16.55 -0.90
C GLY A 197 5.96 16.32 -2.36
N ASP A 198 6.96 15.88 -3.10
CA ASP A 198 6.94 15.68 -4.55
C ASP A 198 6.12 14.46 -5.01
N THR A 199 5.66 13.66 -4.05
CA THR A 199 4.80 12.50 -4.27
C THR A 199 3.34 12.88 -4.44
N VAL A 200 2.94 14.02 -3.86
CA VAL A 200 1.53 14.43 -3.77
C VAL A 200 0.99 14.78 -5.16
N ALA A 201 -0.09 14.13 -5.55
CA ALA A 201 -0.78 14.32 -6.82
C ALA A 201 -1.32 15.76 -6.99
N ARG A 202 -1.72 16.11 -8.20
CA ARG A 202 -2.30 17.44 -8.49
C ARG A 202 -3.64 17.63 -7.79
N GLY A 203 -4.43 16.56 -7.66
CA GLY A 203 -5.76 16.60 -7.07
C GLY A 203 -6.68 15.56 -7.68
N TYR A 204 -7.99 15.75 -7.51
CA TYR A 204 -9.01 14.90 -8.10
C TYR A 204 -9.46 15.47 -9.45
N TYR A 205 -9.46 14.60 -10.46
CA TYR A 205 -9.87 14.96 -11.82
C TYR A 205 -11.32 15.49 -11.82
N ASN A 206 -11.49 16.65 -12.41
CA ASN A 206 -12.77 17.34 -12.55
C ASN A 206 -13.57 17.50 -11.24
N ASN A 207 -12.88 17.56 -10.08
CA ASN A 207 -13.49 17.76 -8.77
C ASN A 207 -12.69 18.77 -7.91
N PRO A 208 -12.80 20.08 -8.23
CA PRO A 208 -12.03 21.10 -7.52
C PRO A 208 -12.45 21.25 -6.06
N GLN A 209 -13.71 20.99 -5.72
CA GLN A 209 -14.18 21.07 -4.35
C GLN A 209 -13.49 20.03 -3.46
N LYS A 210 -13.57 18.73 -3.80
CA LYS A 210 -12.87 17.68 -3.04
C LYS A 210 -11.35 17.86 -3.07
N THR A 211 -10.80 18.43 -4.16
CA THR A 211 -9.38 18.77 -4.22
C THR A 211 -9.00 19.81 -3.17
N SER A 212 -9.76 20.89 -3.04
CA SER A 212 -9.48 21.93 -2.04
C SER A 212 -9.70 21.49 -0.59
N GLU A 213 -10.53 20.47 -0.35
CA GLU A 213 -10.77 19.90 0.98
C GLU A 213 -9.59 19.04 1.46
N ALA A 214 -8.94 18.30 0.55
CA ALA A 214 -7.92 17.31 0.91
C ALA A 214 -6.48 17.75 0.58
N PHE A 215 -6.29 18.56 -0.46
CA PHE A 215 -4.97 19.00 -0.91
C PHE A 215 -4.76 20.49 -0.62
N PHE A 216 -3.58 20.86 -0.15
CA PHE A 216 -3.25 22.24 0.18
C PHE A 216 -1.79 22.58 -0.11
N SER A 217 -1.49 23.87 -0.21
CA SER A 217 -0.10 24.38 -0.31
C SER A 217 0.57 24.27 1.04
N SER A 218 1.83 23.85 1.05
CA SER A 218 2.61 23.65 2.26
C SER A 218 4.09 24.00 2.01
N THR A 219 4.90 23.84 3.02
CA THR A 219 6.35 24.08 2.96
C THR A 219 7.03 22.91 3.68
N MET A 220 8.08 22.37 3.04
CA MET A 220 8.94 21.35 3.66
C MET A 220 9.77 21.96 4.80
N ALA A 221 10.35 21.12 5.66
CA ALA A 221 11.19 21.58 6.78
C ALA A 221 12.40 22.43 6.33
N ASP A 222 12.89 22.24 5.12
CA ASP A 222 13.99 23.01 4.51
C ASP A 222 13.54 24.36 3.86
N GLY A 223 12.25 24.70 3.99
CA GLY A 223 11.67 25.90 3.38
C GLY A 223 11.20 25.76 1.94
N THR A 224 11.33 24.58 1.32
CA THR A 224 10.89 24.34 -0.06
C THR A 224 9.36 24.35 -0.15
N PRO A 225 8.75 25.21 -1.02
CA PRO A 225 7.31 25.17 -1.26
C PRO A 225 6.89 23.81 -1.85
N THR A 226 5.81 23.26 -1.35
CA THR A 226 5.32 21.95 -1.78
C THR A 226 3.80 21.84 -1.67
N ARG A 227 3.25 20.71 -2.09
CA ARG A 227 1.87 20.32 -1.83
C ARG A 227 1.80 19.33 -0.67
N ALA A 228 0.69 19.37 0.04
CA ALA A 228 0.38 18.40 1.06
C ALA A 228 -1.02 17.82 0.84
N TYR A 229 -1.24 16.64 1.40
CA TYR A 229 -2.48 15.87 1.32
C TYR A 229 -2.87 15.36 2.69
N ARG A 230 -4.12 15.59 3.09
CA ARG A 230 -4.76 15.00 4.25
C ARG A 230 -5.27 13.62 3.91
N THR A 231 -4.73 12.59 4.55
CA THR A 231 -5.01 11.20 4.14
C THR A 231 -6.34 10.67 4.70
N GLY A 232 -6.80 11.23 5.82
CA GLY A 232 -7.85 10.63 6.63
C GLY A 232 -7.42 9.35 7.36
N ASP A 233 -6.18 8.91 7.18
CA ASP A 233 -5.61 7.79 7.95
C ASP A 233 -5.06 8.30 9.28
N LEU A 234 -5.23 7.51 10.34
CA LEU A 234 -4.64 7.73 11.64
C LEU A 234 -3.32 6.98 11.76
N GLY A 235 -2.36 7.60 12.45
CA GLY A 235 -1.08 6.96 12.71
C GLY A 235 -0.25 7.73 13.72
N PHE A 236 0.92 7.20 14.03
CA PHE A 236 1.92 7.85 14.86
C PHE A 236 3.32 7.51 14.37
N ILE A 237 4.27 8.38 14.65
CA ILE A 237 5.69 8.14 14.40
C ILE A 237 6.33 7.76 15.73
N ASP A 238 6.99 6.61 15.77
CA ASP A 238 7.63 6.10 16.97
C ASP A 238 8.99 6.80 17.23
N LYS A 239 9.63 6.44 18.35
CA LYS A 239 10.93 7.01 18.76
C LYS A 239 12.08 6.70 17.79
N LYS A 240 11.92 5.68 16.93
CA LYS A 240 12.88 5.33 15.88
C LYS A 240 12.61 6.09 14.56
N GLY A 241 11.50 6.87 14.50
CA GLY A 241 11.07 7.58 13.30
C GLY A 241 10.22 6.73 12.34
N LEU A 242 9.81 5.53 12.73
CA LEU A 242 8.96 4.64 11.94
C LEU A 242 7.49 5.07 12.05
N LEU A 243 6.81 5.15 10.91
CA LEU A 243 5.36 5.34 10.86
C LEU A 243 4.63 4.03 11.15
N HIS A 244 3.63 4.11 12.01
CA HIS A 244 2.64 3.06 12.29
C HIS A 244 1.25 3.57 11.94
N CYS A 245 0.48 2.79 11.19
CA CYS A 245 -0.93 3.09 10.92
C CYS A 245 -1.80 2.59 12.07
N ALA A 246 -2.83 3.38 12.45
CA ALA A 246 -3.71 3.11 13.58
C ALA A 246 -5.20 3.12 13.20
N GLY A 247 -5.51 3.04 11.91
CA GLY A 247 -6.89 3.04 11.39
C GLY A 247 -7.22 4.27 10.55
N ARG A 248 -8.52 4.61 10.48
CA ARG A 248 -9.01 5.74 9.69
C ARG A 248 -9.96 6.64 10.48
N LEU A 249 -10.03 7.90 10.04
CA LEU A 249 -10.98 8.90 10.58
C LEU A 249 -12.38 8.76 9.96
N ASP A 250 -12.45 8.27 8.73
CA ASP A 250 -13.68 8.15 7.95
C ASP A 250 -14.18 6.70 7.87
N SER A 251 -15.36 6.52 7.28
CA SER A 251 -16.01 5.23 7.04
C SER A 251 -15.47 4.48 5.82
N LEU A 252 -14.24 4.79 5.38
CA LEU A 252 -13.61 4.08 4.29
C LEU A 252 -13.02 2.75 4.78
N VAL A 253 -13.33 1.66 4.07
CA VAL A 253 -12.85 0.31 4.37
C VAL A 253 -11.96 -0.18 3.24
N LYS A 254 -10.87 -0.85 3.60
CA LYS A 254 -10.04 -1.60 2.66
C LYS A 254 -10.35 -3.09 2.83
N LEU A 255 -10.86 -3.72 1.77
CA LEU A 255 -11.27 -5.12 1.78
C LEU A 255 -10.77 -5.81 0.52
N ASN A 256 -9.90 -6.81 0.68
CA ASN A 256 -9.30 -7.57 -0.43
C ASN A 256 -8.65 -6.66 -1.50
N GLY A 257 -8.00 -5.59 -1.07
CA GLY A 257 -7.39 -4.58 -1.93
C GLY A 257 -8.35 -3.51 -2.46
N PHE A 258 -9.66 -3.67 -2.30
CA PHE A 258 -10.62 -2.66 -2.72
C PHE A 258 -10.75 -1.55 -1.68
N ARG A 259 -10.68 -0.30 -2.15
CA ARG A 259 -10.96 0.90 -1.36
C ARG A 259 -12.44 1.23 -1.48
N ILE A 260 -13.20 0.94 -0.42
CA ILE A 260 -14.66 1.05 -0.39
C ILE A 260 -15.05 2.23 0.51
N GLU A 261 -15.69 3.25 -0.06
CA GLU A 261 -16.35 4.30 0.72
C GLU A 261 -17.76 3.78 1.12
N LEU A 262 -17.99 3.57 2.41
CA LEU A 262 -19.28 3.00 2.86
C LEU A 262 -20.46 3.86 2.42
N GLY A 263 -20.30 5.20 2.38
CA GLY A 263 -21.30 6.11 1.85
C GLY A 263 -21.63 5.94 0.35
N GLU A 264 -20.71 5.43 -0.47
CA GLU A 264 -21.02 5.08 -1.87
C GLU A 264 -21.93 3.84 -1.93
N VAL A 265 -21.72 2.87 -1.03
CA VAL A 265 -22.56 1.68 -0.92
C VAL A 265 -23.95 2.06 -0.40
N GLU A 266 -24.01 2.95 0.60
CA GLU A 266 -25.27 3.49 1.14
C GLU A 266 -26.07 4.21 0.05
N GLY A 267 -25.41 5.11 -0.70
CA GLY A 267 -26.05 5.83 -1.81
C GLY A 267 -26.58 4.90 -2.90
N ALA A 268 -25.82 3.88 -3.29
CA ALA A 268 -26.27 2.89 -4.26
C ALA A 268 -27.47 2.05 -3.76
N LEU A 269 -27.51 1.74 -2.45
CA LEU A 269 -28.64 1.05 -1.84
C LEU A 269 -29.89 1.95 -1.80
N GLU A 270 -29.73 3.24 -1.55
CA GLU A 270 -30.84 4.22 -1.50
C GLU A 270 -31.44 4.52 -2.89
N GLU A 271 -30.72 4.24 -3.99
CA GLU A 271 -31.27 4.29 -5.34
C GLU A 271 -32.31 3.20 -5.61
N VAL A 272 -32.36 2.15 -4.79
CA VAL A 272 -33.34 1.08 -4.92
C VAL A 272 -34.70 1.57 -4.40
N ALA A 273 -35.72 1.56 -5.25
CA ALA A 273 -37.03 2.18 -4.99
C ALA A 273 -37.73 1.76 -3.67
N CYS A 274 -37.40 0.62 -3.10
CA CYS A 274 -37.92 0.12 -1.82
C CYS A 274 -37.06 0.45 -0.60
N VAL A 275 -35.86 1.04 -0.80
CA VAL A 275 -34.96 1.44 0.29
C VAL A 275 -35.12 2.93 0.55
N ARG A 276 -35.47 3.30 1.78
CA ARG A 276 -35.61 4.69 2.18
C ARG A 276 -34.32 5.27 2.77
N HIS A 277 -33.62 4.46 3.56
CA HIS A 277 -32.33 4.78 4.15
C HIS A 277 -31.52 3.49 4.28
N ALA A 278 -30.23 3.57 4.05
CA ALA A 278 -29.27 2.53 4.26
C ALA A 278 -28.15 3.01 5.18
N VAL A 279 -27.64 2.12 6.03
CA VAL A 279 -26.43 2.33 6.82
C VAL A 279 -25.56 1.11 6.64
N VAL A 280 -24.35 1.31 6.16
CA VAL A 280 -23.36 0.26 5.96
C VAL A 280 -22.31 0.35 7.06
N VAL A 281 -22.06 -0.76 7.74
CA VAL A 281 -21.06 -0.85 8.80
C VAL A 281 -20.06 -1.94 8.48
N SER A 282 -18.78 -1.68 8.75
CA SER A 282 -17.78 -2.73 8.71
C SER A 282 -17.83 -3.54 10.00
N ALA A 283 -17.85 -4.87 9.88
CA ALA A 283 -17.74 -5.76 11.03
C ALA A 283 -16.59 -6.75 10.76
N THR A 284 -15.73 -6.93 11.77
CA THR A 284 -14.78 -8.04 11.77
C THR A 284 -15.52 -9.26 12.29
N LEU A 285 -15.63 -10.31 11.48
CA LEU A 285 -16.11 -11.61 11.96
C LEU A 285 -15.05 -12.19 12.88
N ALA A 286 -15.45 -12.50 14.11
CA ALA A 286 -14.60 -13.08 15.15
C ALA A 286 -14.25 -14.55 14.83
#